data_34420f72b5f2aedba4b90d7934e2d818
#
_entry.id   34420f72b5f2aedba4b90d7934e2d818
#
_cell.length_a   1.000
_cell.length_b   1.000
_cell.length_c   1.000
_cell.angle_alpha   90.00
_cell.angle_beta   90.00
_cell.angle_gamma   90.00
#
_symmetry.space_group_name_H-M   'P 1'
#
loop_
_entity.id
_entity.type
_entity.pdbx_description
1 polymer ?
#
loop_
_entity_poly.entity_id
_entity_poly.type
_entity_poly.pdbx_seq_one_letter_code
_entity_poly.pdbx_strand_id
1 'polypeptide(L)'
;MKVVTQGVLLCIFSQCLFGILYLFSIWLQPLSGTDVFAWRMLTMIFGLLLILFPTIGCRSLLSLITTTLGKSWTRWVLFLLGTLDAGSQFWLFMWAPLNGEGINIAMGYFLFPLIMAVLGWTWLKERLSLIQKIALLLAACGVAHELWHTQSFSWTSLWVCTVYPFYYLSRKLMKIPALQGITLDIILISIPCFIYILSQSDTLSLVTQEYRYWLLLPALGIVSAISLSANLKSSQQIPVSIFAVLSYIEPILLFLIAVFVLDNQITTSDYFTYVPIWLSLIVIGIEGLLNKNKVL
;
A
#
# COMPACT_ATOMS: atom_id res chain seq x y z
N MET A 1 -16.91 17.79 4.26
CA MET A 1 -15.87 17.95 5.30
C MET A 1 -15.61 16.68 6.11
N LYS A 2 -16.61 16.08 6.79
CA LYS A 2 -16.41 14.82 7.57
C LYS A 2 -15.77 13.67 6.79
N VAL A 3 -16.13 13.47 5.52
CA VAL A 3 -15.61 12.38 4.67
C VAL A 3 -14.12 12.56 4.35
N VAL A 4 -13.70 13.78 4.00
CA VAL A 4 -12.29 14.09 3.70
C VAL A 4 -11.43 13.93 4.95
N THR A 5 -11.88 14.43 6.10
CA THR A 5 -11.16 14.23 7.37
C THR A 5 -11.04 12.75 7.72
N GLN A 6 -12.10 11.98 7.53
CA GLN A 6 -12.06 10.52 7.72
C GLN A 6 -11.05 9.87 6.77
N GLY A 7 -11.03 10.27 5.49
CA GLY A 7 -10.07 9.76 4.50
C GLY A 7 -8.62 10.03 4.90
N VAL A 8 -8.30 11.24 5.36
CA VAL A 8 -6.96 11.59 5.86
C VAL A 8 -6.57 10.72 7.05
N LEU A 9 -7.44 10.57 8.05
CA LEU A 9 -7.17 9.73 9.22
C LEU A 9 -6.97 8.25 8.84
N LEU A 10 -7.77 7.72 7.92
CA LEU A 10 -7.62 6.36 7.40
C LEU A 10 -6.30 6.19 6.65
N CYS A 11 -5.85 7.21 5.91
CA CYS A 11 -4.54 7.18 5.26
C CYS A 11 -3.42 7.07 6.29
N ILE A 12 -3.35 7.99 7.24
CA ILE A 12 -2.31 8.00 8.28
C ILE A 12 -2.31 6.66 9.03
N PHE A 13 -3.49 6.19 9.45
CA PHE A 13 -3.63 4.92 10.16
C PHE A 13 -3.11 3.73 9.33
N SER A 14 -3.48 3.67 8.03
CA SER A 14 -3.02 2.58 7.16
C SER A 14 -1.51 2.60 6.95
N GLN A 15 -0.90 3.77 6.80
CA GLN A 15 0.55 3.91 6.64
C GLN A 15 1.30 3.46 7.90
N CYS A 16 0.77 3.78 9.10
CA CYS A 16 1.32 3.26 10.35
C CYS A 16 1.27 1.72 10.40
N LEU A 17 0.16 1.12 9.96
CA LEU A 17 0.05 -0.34 9.90
C LEU A 17 0.99 -0.97 8.87
N PHE A 18 1.28 -0.31 7.74
CA PHE A 18 2.26 -0.80 6.76
C PHE A 18 3.68 -0.81 7.35
N GLY A 19 4.03 0.19 8.18
CA GLY A 19 5.27 0.14 8.96
C GLY A 19 5.35 -1.08 9.88
N ILE A 20 4.25 -1.44 10.56
CA ILE A 20 4.19 -2.66 11.38
C ILE A 20 4.32 -3.92 10.51
N LEU A 21 3.69 -3.95 9.33
CA LEU A 21 3.79 -5.09 8.40
C LEU A 21 5.22 -5.36 7.96
N TYR A 22 6.06 -4.34 7.88
CA TYR A 22 7.48 -4.52 7.60
C TYR A 22 8.18 -5.38 8.64
N LEU A 23 7.85 -5.20 9.93
CA LEU A 23 8.43 -6.00 11.02
C LEU A 23 8.07 -7.49 10.93
N PHE A 24 6.90 -7.82 10.36
CA PHE A 24 6.51 -9.22 10.15
C PHE A 24 7.47 -9.96 9.20
N SER A 25 8.10 -9.29 8.23
CA SER A 25 9.10 -9.92 7.36
C SER A 25 10.31 -10.43 8.17
N ILE A 26 10.66 -9.74 9.24
CA ILE A 26 11.75 -10.12 10.16
C ILE A 26 11.29 -11.23 11.11
N TRP A 27 10.11 -11.06 11.73
CA TRP A 27 9.59 -12.01 12.74
C TRP A 27 9.22 -13.37 12.16
N LEU A 28 8.94 -13.45 10.86
CA LEU A 28 8.57 -14.67 10.17
C LEU A 28 9.75 -15.44 9.58
N GLN A 29 10.99 -14.94 9.75
CA GLN A 29 12.16 -15.72 9.35
C GLN A 29 12.19 -17.08 10.09
N PRO A 30 12.60 -18.19 9.43
CA PRO A 30 13.28 -18.28 8.14
C PRO A 30 12.36 -18.47 6.91
N LEU A 31 11.05 -18.19 6.97
CA LEU A 31 10.19 -18.26 5.79
C LEU A 31 10.70 -17.33 4.67
N SER A 32 10.68 -17.82 3.43
CA SER A 32 11.03 -16.99 2.28
C SER A 32 9.99 -15.89 2.05
N GLY A 33 10.37 -14.82 1.33
CA GLY A 33 9.43 -13.74 1.03
C GLY A 33 8.21 -14.20 0.24
N THR A 34 8.36 -15.22 -0.62
CA THR A 34 7.24 -15.83 -1.36
C THR A 34 6.34 -16.66 -0.43
N ASP A 35 6.91 -17.37 0.54
CA ASP A 35 6.13 -18.09 1.55
C ASP A 35 5.31 -17.11 2.40
N VAL A 36 5.96 -16.05 2.91
CA VAL A 36 5.29 -15.01 3.70
C VAL A 36 4.16 -14.35 2.90
N PHE A 37 4.40 -14.04 1.62
CA PHE A 37 3.35 -13.53 0.74
C PHE A 37 2.17 -14.50 0.61
N ALA A 38 2.45 -15.77 0.33
CA ALA A 38 1.39 -16.76 0.13
C ALA A 38 0.56 -16.97 1.41
N TRP A 39 1.20 -17.11 2.56
CA TRP A 39 0.52 -17.19 3.85
C TRP A 39 -0.25 -15.91 4.19
N ARG A 40 0.32 -14.75 3.89
CA ARG A 40 -0.35 -13.46 4.06
C ARG A 40 -1.66 -13.38 3.29
N MET A 41 -1.68 -13.83 2.03
CA MET A 41 -2.89 -13.83 1.22
C MET A 41 -3.98 -14.73 1.80
N LEU A 42 -3.63 -15.96 2.22
CA LEU A 42 -4.59 -16.89 2.81
C LEU A 42 -5.14 -16.39 4.15
N THR A 43 -4.29 -15.93 5.04
CA THR A 43 -4.72 -15.45 6.36
C THR A 43 -5.49 -14.13 6.29
N MET A 44 -5.18 -13.29 5.29
CA MET A 44 -5.87 -12.03 5.05
C MET A 44 -7.34 -12.21 4.65
N ILE A 45 -7.71 -13.32 3.97
CA ILE A 45 -9.12 -13.62 3.68
C ILE A 45 -9.94 -13.63 4.97
N PHE A 46 -9.46 -14.31 6.01
CA PHE A 46 -10.16 -14.37 7.30
C PHE A 46 -10.32 -12.98 7.91
N GLY A 47 -9.27 -12.16 7.90
CA GLY A 47 -9.32 -10.78 8.37
C GLY A 47 -10.33 -9.91 7.58
N LEU A 48 -10.36 -10.05 6.26
CA LEU A 48 -11.31 -9.33 5.41
C LEU A 48 -12.75 -9.79 5.64
N LEU A 49 -12.98 -11.10 5.80
CA LEU A 49 -14.31 -11.63 6.08
C LEU A 49 -14.81 -11.17 7.46
N LEU A 50 -13.94 -11.12 8.48
CA LEU A 50 -14.27 -10.57 9.80
C LEU A 50 -14.70 -9.10 9.74
N ILE A 51 -14.15 -8.32 8.81
CA ILE A 51 -14.56 -6.92 8.60
C ILE A 51 -15.83 -6.86 7.74
N LEU A 52 -15.92 -7.66 6.68
CA LEU A 52 -17.00 -7.60 5.69
C LEU A 52 -18.33 -8.08 6.24
N PHE A 53 -18.34 -9.21 6.97
CA PHE A 53 -19.56 -9.79 7.50
C PHE A 53 -20.38 -8.83 8.39
N PRO A 54 -19.80 -8.18 9.42
CA PRO A 54 -20.56 -7.31 10.31
C PRO A 54 -20.87 -5.94 9.69
N THR A 55 -20.11 -5.52 8.64
CA THR A 55 -20.26 -4.16 8.07
C THR A 55 -21.25 -4.11 6.92
N ILE A 56 -21.10 -4.96 5.92
CA ILE A 56 -21.85 -4.89 4.65
C ILE A 56 -22.40 -6.24 4.16
N GLY A 57 -22.01 -7.34 4.80
CA GLY A 57 -22.47 -8.70 4.51
C GLY A 57 -21.96 -9.27 3.15
N CYS A 58 -22.03 -10.59 2.99
CA CYS A 58 -21.58 -11.28 1.77
C CYS A 58 -22.39 -10.94 0.52
N ARG A 59 -23.64 -10.52 0.65
CA ARG A 59 -24.46 -10.09 -0.49
C ARG A 59 -23.84 -8.93 -1.26
N SER A 60 -23.01 -8.12 -0.59
CA SER A 60 -22.30 -7.00 -1.21
C SER A 60 -21.24 -7.45 -2.22
N LEU A 61 -20.54 -8.58 -1.98
CA LEU A 61 -19.63 -9.18 -2.96
C LEU A 61 -20.39 -9.68 -4.19
N LEU A 62 -21.50 -10.36 -3.98
CA LEU A 62 -22.35 -10.81 -5.07
C LEU A 62 -22.88 -9.63 -5.89
N SER A 63 -23.28 -8.55 -5.23
CA SER A 63 -23.68 -7.31 -5.91
C SER A 63 -22.55 -6.71 -6.74
N LEU A 64 -21.30 -6.67 -6.22
CA LEU A 64 -20.15 -6.22 -7.00
C LEU A 64 -19.98 -7.05 -8.29
N ILE A 65 -20.02 -8.38 -8.15
CA ILE A 65 -19.85 -9.31 -9.27
C ILE A 65 -20.97 -9.13 -10.31
N THR A 66 -22.23 -9.09 -9.89
CA THR A 66 -23.38 -9.09 -10.81
C THR A 66 -23.70 -7.71 -11.36
N THR A 67 -23.69 -6.67 -10.52
CA THR A 67 -24.15 -5.34 -10.92
C THR A 67 -23.04 -4.44 -11.44
N THR A 68 -21.82 -4.58 -10.92
CA THR A 68 -20.71 -3.70 -11.30
C THR A 68 -19.83 -4.34 -12.35
N LEU A 69 -19.34 -5.55 -12.13
CA LEU A 69 -18.46 -6.26 -13.06
C LEU A 69 -19.26 -6.98 -14.17
N GLY A 70 -20.42 -7.55 -13.85
CA GLY A 70 -21.26 -8.28 -14.79
C GLY A 70 -21.83 -7.46 -15.95
N LYS A 71 -21.67 -6.13 -15.93
CA LYS A 71 -22.14 -5.24 -17.00
C LYS A 71 -21.37 -5.39 -18.33
N SER A 72 -20.10 -5.80 -18.28
CA SER A 72 -19.24 -5.83 -19.46
C SER A 72 -18.02 -6.70 -19.23
N TRP A 73 -17.61 -7.46 -20.25
CA TRP A 73 -16.35 -8.20 -20.27
C TRP A 73 -15.14 -7.30 -20.02
N THR A 74 -15.15 -6.09 -20.58
CA THR A 74 -14.06 -5.10 -20.38
C THR A 74 -13.87 -4.76 -18.91
N ARG A 75 -14.96 -4.67 -18.13
CA ARG A 75 -14.84 -4.41 -16.67
C ARG A 75 -14.18 -5.56 -15.94
N TRP A 76 -14.49 -6.80 -16.33
CA TRP A 76 -13.81 -7.98 -15.76
C TRP A 76 -12.33 -8.00 -16.12
N VAL A 77 -11.97 -7.73 -17.37
CA VAL A 77 -10.56 -7.65 -17.79
C VAL A 77 -9.81 -6.57 -17.00
N LEU A 78 -10.36 -5.37 -16.90
CA LEU A 78 -9.74 -4.29 -16.11
C LEU A 78 -9.65 -4.64 -14.62
N PHE A 79 -10.65 -5.32 -14.08
CA PHE A 79 -10.62 -5.77 -12.69
C PHE A 79 -9.50 -6.79 -12.46
N LEU A 80 -9.41 -7.82 -13.31
CA LEU A 80 -8.39 -8.87 -13.22
C LEU A 80 -6.97 -8.34 -13.45
N LEU A 81 -6.77 -7.43 -14.40
CA LEU A 81 -5.48 -6.75 -14.57
C LEU A 81 -5.07 -6.00 -13.31
N GLY A 82 -6.00 -5.27 -12.68
CA GLY A 82 -5.72 -4.63 -11.39
C GLY A 82 -5.49 -5.63 -10.26
N THR A 83 -6.14 -6.80 -10.27
CA THR A 83 -5.88 -7.87 -9.30
C THR A 83 -4.48 -8.45 -9.46
N LEU A 84 -4.02 -8.68 -10.70
CA LEU A 84 -2.66 -9.14 -10.99
C LEU A 84 -1.61 -8.09 -10.60
N ASP A 85 -1.90 -6.81 -10.89
CA ASP A 85 -1.07 -5.69 -10.45
C ASP A 85 -0.94 -5.69 -8.91
N ALA A 86 -2.04 -5.66 -8.18
CA ALA A 86 -2.03 -5.71 -6.72
C ALA A 86 -1.30 -6.95 -6.18
N GLY A 87 -1.54 -8.13 -6.77
CA GLY A 87 -0.86 -9.37 -6.39
C GLY A 87 0.66 -9.29 -6.55
N SER A 88 1.12 -8.74 -7.67
CA SER A 88 2.54 -8.53 -7.92
C SER A 88 3.18 -7.57 -6.90
N GLN A 89 2.46 -6.50 -6.51
CA GLN A 89 2.93 -5.56 -5.50
C GLN A 89 3.01 -6.19 -4.11
N PHE A 90 1.99 -6.96 -3.72
CA PHE A 90 1.98 -7.64 -2.42
C PHE A 90 3.07 -8.70 -2.33
N TRP A 91 3.39 -9.36 -3.46
CA TRP A 91 4.52 -10.29 -3.57
C TRP A 91 5.85 -9.55 -3.48
N LEU A 92 6.08 -8.50 -4.28
CA LEU A 92 7.31 -7.72 -4.27
C LEU A 92 7.61 -7.14 -2.88
N PHE A 93 6.59 -6.66 -2.16
CA PHE A 93 6.74 -6.10 -0.82
C PHE A 93 7.35 -7.11 0.18
N MET A 94 7.04 -8.40 0.04
CA MET A 94 7.59 -9.45 0.90
C MET A 94 8.88 -10.08 0.34
N TRP A 95 8.98 -10.17 -0.98
CA TRP A 95 10.08 -10.84 -1.66
C TRP A 95 11.35 -9.99 -1.76
N ALA A 96 11.22 -8.73 -2.12
CA ALA A 96 12.37 -7.89 -2.46
C ALA A 96 13.36 -7.67 -1.30
N PRO A 97 12.93 -7.42 -0.05
CA PRO A 97 13.86 -7.25 1.07
C PRO A 97 14.76 -8.46 1.31
N LEU A 98 14.24 -9.67 1.06
CA LEU A 98 14.96 -10.92 1.29
C LEU A 98 15.80 -11.39 0.08
N ASN A 99 15.68 -10.70 -1.07
CA ASN A 99 16.36 -11.06 -2.32
C ASN A 99 17.32 -9.96 -2.84
N GLY A 100 17.77 -9.07 -1.96
CA GLY A 100 18.73 -8.02 -2.32
C GLY A 100 18.12 -6.83 -3.09
N GLU A 101 16.80 -6.84 -3.34
CA GLU A 101 16.08 -5.78 -4.06
C GLU A 101 15.42 -4.75 -3.11
N GLY A 102 15.72 -4.81 -1.81
CA GLY A 102 15.09 -3.97 -0.80
C GLY A 102 15.25 -2.48 -1.06
N ILE A 103 16.45 -2.00 -1.43
CA ILE A 103 16.70 -0.59 -1.74
C ILE A 103 15.96 -0.20 -3.02
N ASN A 104 16.00 -1.03 -4.06
CA ASN A 104 15.35 -0.76 -5.33
C ASN A 104 13.82 -0.64 -5.19
N ILE A 105 13.20 -1.54 -4.42
CA ILE A 105 11.76 -1.46 -4.19
C ILE A 105 11.38 -0.23 -3.34
N ALA A 106 12.20 0.14 -2.35
CA ALA A 106 12.01 1.35 -1.57
C ALA A 106 12.04 2.60 -2.47
N MET A 107 12.95 2.66 -3.46
CA MET A 107 12.96 3.73 -4.45
C MET A 107 11.66 3.77 -5.28
N GLY A 108 11.10 2.62 -5.64
CA GLY A 108 9.79 2.54 -6.28
C GLY A 108 8.69 3.16 -5.43
N TYR A 109 8.67 2.87 -4.13
CA TYR A 109 7.71 3.46 -3.18
C TYR A 109 7.94 4.96 -2.94
N PHE A 110 9.17 5.47 -3.03
CA PHE A 110 9.42 6.91 -3.01
C PHE A 110 8.89 7.61 -4.26
N LEU A 111 9.00 6.98 -5.43
CA LEU A 111 8.50 7.53 -6.69
C LEU A 111 6.98 7.39 -6.85
N PHE A 112 6.37 6.35 -6.24
CA PHE A 112 4.95 6.05 -6.35
C PHE A 112 4.04 7.25 -6.05
N PRO A 113 4.21 8.02 -4.95
CA PRO A 113 3.35 9.16 -4.67
C PRO A 113 3.44 10.28 -5.72
N LEU A 114 4.63 10.50 -6.28
CA LEU A 114 4.81 11.50 -7.35
C LEU A 114 4.05 11.10 -8.61
N ILE A 115 4.16 9.84 -9.02
CA ILE A 115 3.42 9.32 -10.17
C ILE A 115 1.91 9.36 -9.90
N MET A 116 1.46 9.01 -8.69
CA MET A 116 0.06 9.13 -8.27
C MET A 116 -0.46 10.57 -8.39
N ALA A 117 0.32 11.56 -7.96
CA ALA A 117 -0.05 12.98 -8.08
C ALA A 117 -0.15 13.43 -9.55
N VAL A 118 0.80 13.00 -10.40
CA VAL A 118 0.76 13.26 -11.84
C VAL A 118 -0.49 12.63 -12.48
N LEU A 119 -0.82 11.38 -12.15
CA LEU A 119 -2.03 10.72 -12.64
C LEU A 119 -3.32 11.39 -12.14
N GLY A 120 -3.35 11.85 -10.90
CA GLY A 120 -4.46 12.65 -10.35
C GLY A 120 -4.68 13.93 -11.15
N TRP A 121 -3.60 14.65 -11.44
CA TRP A 121 -3.65 15.88 -12.23
C TRP A 121 -4.06 15.63 -13.69
N THR A 122 -3.43 14.67 -14.37
CA THR A 122 -3.61 14.44 -15.81
C THR A 122 -4.91 13.69 -16.13
N TRP A 123 -5.21 12.59 -15.45
CA TRP A 123 -6.31 11.70 -15.77
C TRP A 123 -7.60 12.02 -15.01
N LEU A 124 -7.49 12.38 -13.73
CA LEU A 124 -8.66 12.78 -12.94
C LEU A 124 -8.94 14.28 -13.02
N LYS A 125 -8.07 15.06 -13.71
CA LYS A 125 -8.18 16.52 -13.87
C LYS A 125 -8.28 17.25 -12.53
N GLU A 126 -7.61 16.72 -11.49
CA GLU A 126 -7.56 17.34 -10.18
C GLU A 126 -6.81 18.67 -10.27
N ARG A 127 -7.39 19.72 -9.69
CA ARG A 127 -6.74 21.04 -9.62
C ARG A 127 -5.87 21.08 -8.36
N LEU A 128 -4.55 21.11 -8.56
CA LEU A 128 -3.61 21.24 -7.45
C LEU A 128 -3.61 22.69 -6.96
N SER A 129 -3.77 22.89 -5.66
CA SER A 129 -3.53 24.18 -5.03
C SER A 129 -2.04 24.55 -5.11
N LEU A 130 -1.73 25.83 -4.88
CA LEU A 130 -0.33 26.27 -4.82
C LEU A 130 0.43 25.52 -3.71
N ILE A 131 -0.21 25.32 -2.56
CA ILE A 131 0.36 24.62 -1.41
C ILE A 131 0.67 23.17 -1.76
N GLN A 132 -0.25 22.47 -2.45
CA GLN A 132 -0.03 21.09 -2.91
C GLN A 132 1.11 21.00 -3.92
N LYS A 133 1.24 21.99 -4.84
CA LYS A 133 2.38 22.04 -5.78
C LYS A 133 3.71 22.20 -5.05
N ILE A 134 3.76 23.06 -4.03
CA ILE A 134 4.95 23.24 -3.19
C ILE A 134 5.29 21.96 -2.46
N ALA A 135 4.31 21.29 -1.85
CA ALA A 135 4.52 20.02 -1.15
C ALA A 135 5.06 18.94 -2.09
N LEU A 136 4.48 18.79 -3.29
CA LEU A 136 4.97 17.83 -4.29
C LEU A 136 6.40 18.17 -4.78
N LEU A 137 6.72 19.45 -4.94
CA LEU A 137 8.07 19.88 -5.31
C LEU A 137 9.09 19.53 -4.21
N LEU A 138 8.77 19.78 -2.95
CA LEU A 138 9.61 19.41 -1.82
C LEU A 138 9.85 17.88 -1.77
N ALA A 139 8.78 17.09 -1.92
CA ALA A 139 8.90 15.64 -1.98
C ALA A 139 9.76 15.20 -3.17
N ALA A 140 9.56 15.80 -4.35
CA ALA A 140 10.36 15.50 -5.54
C ALA A 140 11.84 15.81 -5.35
N CYS A 141 12.20 16.89 -4.65
CA CYS A 141 13.60 17.20 -4.32
C CYS A 141 14.23 16.11 -3.43
N GLY A 142 13.53 15.66 -2.38
CA GLY A 142 14.02 14.58 -1.52
C GLY A 142 14.19 13.26 -2.27
N VAL A 143 13.22 12.90 -3.09
CA VAL A 143 13.29 11.68 -3.92
C VAL A 143 14.41 11.77 -4.97
N ALA A 144 14.58 12.93 -5.61
CA ALA A 144 15.67 13.14 -6.59
C ALA A 144 17.04 13.01 -5.93
N HIS A 145 17.19 13.53 -4.69
CA HIS A 145 18.42 13.37 -3.93
C HIS A 145 18.69 11.89 -3.63
N GLU A 146 17.67 11.14 -3.16
CA GLU A 146 17.82 9.70 -2.88
C GLU A 146 18.20 8.90 -4.12
N LEU A 147 17.55 9.15 -5.27
CA LEU A 147 17.90 8.54 -6.55
C LEU A 147 19.36 8.82 -6.95
N TRP A 148 19.79 10.07 -6.75
CA TRP A 148 21.17 10.47 -7.06
C TRP A 148 22.17 9.80 -6.13
N HIS A 149 21.86 9.69 -4.85
CA HIS A 149 22.76 9.15 -3.83
C HIS A 149 22.88 7.63 -3.92
N THR A 150 21.76 6.91 -4.02
CA THR A 150 21.74 5.44 -4.03
C THR A 150 22.09 4.86 -5.38
N GLN A 151 21.87 5.62 -6.47
CA GLN A 151 21.97 5.13 -7.85
C GLN A 151 21.16 3.85 -8.11
N SER A 152 20.19 3.59 -7.24
CA SER A 152 19.39 2.35 -7.21
C SER A 152 18.12 2.54 -8.01
N PHE A 153 18.14 2.08 -9.25
CA PHE A 153 16.99 2.12 -10.13
C PHE A 153 16.92 0.83 -10.96
N SER A 154 16.11 -0.10 -10.51
CA SER A 154 15.97 -1.41 -11.16
C SER A 154 14.55 -1.61 -11.72
N TRP A 155 14.32 -2.77 -12.31
CA TRP A 155 13.00 -3.17 -12.80
C TRP A 155 11.94 -3.18 -11.67
N THR A 156 12.33 -3.50 -10.42
CA THR A 156 11.43 -3.48 -9.25
C THR A 156 10.99 -2.06 -8.92
N SER A 157 11.91 -1.07 -8.98
CA SER A 157 11.59 0.35 -8.82
C SER A 157 10.57 0.82 -9.86
N LEU A 158 10.85 0.50 -11.15
CA LEU A 158 9.94 0.84 -12.25
C LEU A 158 8.57 0.21 -12.08
N TRP A 159 8.53 -1.07 -11.71
CA TRP A 159 7.27 -1.79 -11.54
C TRP A 159 6.40 -1.14 -10.47
N VAL A 160 6.96 -0.89 -9.29
CA VAL A 160 6.23 -0.26 -8.19
C VAL A 160 5.72 1.13 -8.58
N CYS A 161 6.58 1.99 -9.11
CA CYS A 161 6.19 3.38 -9.34
C CYS A 161 5.28 3.58 -10.56
N THR A 162 5.31 2.68 -11.56
CA THR A 162 4.50 2.83 -12.77
C THR A 162 3.24 1.97 -12.77
N VAL A 163 3.32 0.71 -12.36
CA VAL A 163 2.20 -0.24 -12.46
C VAL A 163 1.22 -0.07 -11.30
N TYR A 164 1.71 -0.02 -10.06
CA TYR A 164 0.85 0.06 -8.88
C TYR A 164 -0.06 1.30 -8.81
N PRO A 165 0.31 2.51 -9.27
CA PRO A 165 -0.62 3.63 -9.35
C PRO A 165 -1.87 3.34 -10.19
N PHE A 166 -1.78 2.50 -11.22
CA PHE A 166 -2.93 2.14 -12.05
C PHE A 166 -3.96 1.29 -11.31
N TYR A 167 -3.53 0.48 -10.34
CA TYR A 167 -4.46 -0.22 -9.46
C TYR A 167 -5.42 0.77 -8.77
N TYR A 168 -4.89 1.77 -8.07
CA TYR A 168 -5.71 2.78 -7.39
C TYR A 168 -6.59 3.57 -8.36
N LEU A 169 -6.00 4.01 -9.47
CA LEU A 169 -6.71 4.78 -10.48
C LEU A 169 -7.86 3.95 -11.11
N SER A 170 -7.61 2.71 -11.51
CA SER A 170 -8.61 1.83 -12.09
C SER A 170 -9.77 1.56 -11.11
N ARG A 171 -9.46 1.26 -9.84
CA ARG A 171 -10.47 1.06 -8.80
C ARG A 171 -11.32 2.31 -8.56
N LYS A 172 -10.70 3.49 -8.56
CA LYS A 172 -11.40 4.79 -8.41
C LYS A 172 -12.30 5.09 -9.61
N LEU A 173 -11.79 4.96 -10.84
CA LEU A 173 -12.55 5.19 -12.08
C LEU A 173 -13.71 4.21 -12.27
N MET A 174 -13.48 2.93 -11.96
CA MET A 174 -14.52 1.90 -12.02
C MET A 174 -15.55 2.03 -10.89
N LYS A 175 -15.31 2.90 -9.90
CA LYS A 175 -16.12 3.07 -8.70
C LYS A 175 -16.31 1.75 -7.92
N ILE A 176 -15.25 0.95 -7.85
CA ILE A 176 -15.24 -0.30 -7.08
C ILE A 176 -15.19 0.05 -5.59
N PRO A 177 -16.18 -0.40 -4.77
CA PRO A 177 -16.12 -0.13 -3.34
C PRO A 177 -14.90 -0.80 -2.70
N ALA A 178 -14.20 -0.08 -1.81
CA ALA A 178 -12.90 -0.48 -1.29
C ALA A 178 -12.88 -1.89 -0.68
N LEU A 179 -13.78 -2.16 0.27
CA LEU A 179 -13.79 -3.43 1.01
C LEU A 179 -14.18 -4.62 0.11
N GLN A 180 -15.21 -4.46 -0.74
CA GLN A 180 -15.60 -5.51 -1.68
C GLN A 180 -14.50 -5.77 -2.72
N GLY A 181 -13.91 -4.70 -3.26
CA GLY A 181 -12.85 -4.80 -4.26
C GLY A 181 -11.64 -5.56 -3.72
N ILE A 182 -11.10 -5.13 -2.57
CA ILE A 182 -9.92 -5.80 -1.99
C ILE A 182 -10.24 -7.24 -1.55
N THR A 183 -11.45 -7.51 -1.05
CA THR A 183 -11.83 -8.88 -0.69
C THR A 183 -11.86 -9.80 -1.91
N LEU A 184 -12.40 -9.33 -3.03
CA LEU A 184 -12.42 -10.13 -4.26
C LEU A 184 -11.01 -10.29 -4.84
N ASP A 185 -10.18 -9.24 -4.80
CA ASP A 185 -8.76 -9.30 -5.21
C ASP A 185 -8.02 -10.39 -4.41
N ILE A 186 -8.13 -10.37 -3.08
CA ILE A 186 -7.43 -11.33 -2.22
C ILE A 186 -7.95 -12.76 -2.41
N ILE A 187 -9.26 -12.96 -2.58
CA ILE A 187 -9.81 -14.28 -2.90
C ILE A 187 -9.16 -14.84 -4.19
N LEU A 188 -9.09 -14.02 -5.24
CA LEU A 188 -8.51 -14.45 -6.52
C LEU A 188 -7.00 -14.73 -6.41
N ILE A 189 -6.24 -13.87 -5.72
CA ILE A 189 -4.80 -14.05 -5.51
C ILE A 189 -4.52 -15.25 -4.60
N SER A 190 -5.39 -15.55 -3.66
CA SER A 190 -5.20 -16.67 -2.72
C SER A 190 -5.31 -18.04 -3.37
N ILE A 191 -5.98 -18.16 -4.52
CA ILE A 191 -6.07 -19.45 -5.25
C ILE A 191 -4.68 -19.97 -5.65
N PRO A 192 -3.86 -19.22 -6.42
CA PRO A 192 -2.50 -19.67 -6.72
C PRO A 192 -1.61 -19.76 -5.48
N CYS A 193 -1.81 -18.89 -4.48
CA CYS A 193 -1.05 -18.98 -3.21
C CYS A 193 -1.33 -20.29 -2.46
N PHE A 194 -2.58 -20.73 -2.43
CA PHE A 194 -2.95 -22.00 -1.80
C PHE A 194 -2.30 -23.20 -2.50
N ILE A 195 -2.33 -23.22 -3.85
CA ILE A 195 -1.66 -24.26 -4.65
C ILE A 195 -0.16 -24.24 -4.37
N TYR A 196 0.45 -23.05 -4.31
CA TYR A 196 1.87 -22.90 -3.99
C TYR A 196 2.21 -23.49 -2.62
N ILE A 197 1.47 -23.14 -1.55
CA ILE A 197 1.73 -23.65 -0.20
C ILE A 197 1.62 -25.19 -0.14
N LEU A 198 0.64 -25.76 -0.82
CA LEU A 198 0.50 -27.22 -0.87
C LEU A 198 1.68 -27.92 -1.57
N SER A 199 2.38 -27.21 -2.47
CA SER A 199 3.58 -27.72 -3.13
C SER A 199 4.87 -27.59 -2.28
N GLN A 200 4.84 -26.81 -1.20
CA GLN A 200 5.98 -26.50 -0.33
C GLN A 200 5.91 -27.30 0.98
N SER A 201 6.27 -28.58 0.94
CA SER A 201 6.21 -29.49 2.09
C SER A 201 7.02 -29.00 3.30
N ASP A 202 8.22 -28.43 3.06
CA ASP A 202 9.13 -27.98 4.11
C ASP A 202 8.59 -26.75 4.84
N THR A 203 8.05 -25.79 4.11
CA THR A 203 7.40 -24.61 4.68
C THR A 203 6.15 -25.00 5.49
N LEU A 204 5.36 -25.95 4.99
CA LEU A 204 4.17 -26.43 5.68
C LEU A 204 4.54 -27.14 6.98
N SER A 205 5.58 -28.00 6.96
CA SER A 205 6.09 -28.68 8.16
C SER A 205 6.60 -27.70 9.21
N LEU A 206 7.37 -26.68 8.80
CA LEU A 206 7.88 -25.63 9.67
C LEU A 206 6.74 -24.87 10.36
N VAL A 207 5.74 -24.43 9.60
CA VAL A 207 4.60 -23.68 10.13
C VAL A 207 3.75 -24.52 11.09
N THR A 208 3.62 -25.82 10.85
CA THR A 208 2.84 -26.70 11.75
C THR A 208 3.59 -27.07 13.03
N GLN A 209 4.91 -27.15 13.00
CA GLN A 209 5.72 -27.53 14.16
C GLN A 209 6.01 -26.39 15.13
N GLU A 210 6.14 -25.15 14.62
CA GLU A 210 6.47 -24.00 15.46
C GLU A 210 5.21 -23.19 15.82
N TYR A 211 4.80 -23.18 17.09
CA TYR A 211 3.61 -22.48 17.59
C TYR A 211 3.63 -20.96 17.37
N ARG A 212 4.81 -20.34 17.21
CA ARG A 212 4.90 -18.87 16.94
C ARG A 212 4.18 -18.48 15.66
N TYR A 213 4.19 -19.32 14.61
CA TYR A 213 3.50 -19.02 13.35
C TYR A 213 1.98 -19.07 13.49
N TRP A 214 1.46 -19.84 14.44
CA TRP A 214 0.02 -19.93 14.69
C TRP A 214 -0.57 -18.62 15.24
N LEU A 215 0.28 -17.76 15.82
CA LEU A 215 -0.08 -16.42 16.24
C LEU A 215 0.30 -15.38 15.18
N LEU A 216 1.52 -15.43 14.64
CA LEU A 216 2.06 -14.41 13.75
C LEU A 216 1.37 -14.39 12.39
N LEU A 217 1.03 -15.54 11.80
CA LEU A 217 0.37 -15.58 10.49
C LEU A 217 -1.07 -15.04 10.52
N PRO A 218 -1.95 -15.41 11.48
CA PRO A 218 -3.24 -14.76 11.61
C PRO A 218 -3.11 -13.26 11.90
N ALA A 219 -2.17 -12.83 12.75
CA ALA A 219 -1.93 -11.43 13.05
C ALA A 219 -1.50 -10.67 11.77
N LEU A 220 -0.58 -11.22 10.97
CA LEU A 220 -0.19 -10.68 9.67
C LEU A 220 -1.40 -10.49 8.75
N GLY A 221 -2.29 -11.48 8.67
CA GLY A 221 -3.51 -11.44 7.87
C GLY A 221 -4.47 -10.34 8.31
N ILE A 222 -4.74 -10.25 9.62
CA ILE A 222 -5.64 -9.25 10.21
C ILE A 222 -5.08 -7.83 10.00
N VAL A 223 -3.80 -7.59 10.33
CA VAL A 223 -3.16 -6.28 10.14
C VAL A 223 -3.16 -5.90 8.67
N SER A 224 -2.88 -6.84 7.76
CA SER A 224 -2.95 -6.60 6.31
C SER A 224 -4.37 -6.26 5.83
N ALA A 225 -5.38 -6.96 6.32
CA ALA A 225 -6.77 -6.72 5.96
C ALA A 225 -7.24 -5.32 6.39
N ILE A 226 -6.90 -4.92 7.61
CA ILE A 226 -7.24 -3.60 8.16
C ILE A 226 -6.48 -2.51 7.39
N SER A 227 -5.16 -2.64 7.22
CA SER A 227 -4.33 -1.62 6.57
C SER A 227 -4.75 -1.38 5.12
N LEU A 228 -4.90 -2.43 4.31
CA LEU A 228 -5.28 -2.31 2.91
C LEU A 228 -6.72 -1.82 2.73
N SER A 229 -7.67 -2.27 3.57
CA SER A 229 -9.05 -1.78 3.53
C SER A 229 -9.13 -0.30 3.87
N ALA A 230 -8.40 0.16 4.90
CA ALA A 230 -8.33 1.55 5.29
C ALA A 230 -7.65 2.41 4.21
N ASN A 231 -6.54 1.93 3.65
CA ASN A 231 -5.78 2.61 2.60
C ASN A 231 -6.61 2.81 1.34
N LEU A 232 -7.21 1.74 0.81
CA LEU A 232 -8.03 1.83 -0.38
C LEU A 232 -9.28 2.67 -0.17
N LYS A 233 -9.92 2.61 1.01
CA LYS A 233 -11.04 3.48 1.36
C LYS A 233 -10.59 4.94 1.41
N SER A 234 -9.44 5.23 1.99
CA SER A 234 -8.84 6.56 2.00
C SER A 234 -8.64 7.11 0.59
N SER A 235 -7.99 6.34 -0.29
CA SER A 235 -7.71 6.75 -1.68
C SER A 235 -8.97 7.11 -2.47
N GLN A 236 -10.12 6.58 -2.09
CA GLN A 236 -11.42 6.90 -2.69
C GLN A 236 -12.10 8.14 -2.08
N GLN A 237 -11.77 8.49 -0.83
CA GLN A 237 -12.40 9.58 -0.09
C GLN A 237 -11.69 10.93 -0.20
N ILE A 238 -10.39 10.91 -0.51
CA ILE A 238 -9.57 12.13 -0.65
C ILE A 238 -9.06 12.29 -2.08
N PRO A 239 -8.68 13.52 -2.49
CA PRO A 239 -7.98 13.74 -3.75
C PRO A 239 -6.70 12.92 -3.84
N VAL A 240 -6.38 12.45 -5.05
CA VAL A 240 -5.20 11.59 -5.28
C VAL A 240 -3.91 12.33 -4.92
N SER A 241 -3.86 13.64 -5.14
CA SER A 241 -2.73 14.50 -4.76
C SER A 241 -2.46 14.50 -3.25
N ILE A 242 -3.53 14.59 -2.42
CA ILE A 242 -3.41 14.53 -0.95
C ILE A 242 -3.03 13.11 -0.52
N PHE A 243 -3.67 12.10 -1.10
CA PHE A 243 -3.33 10.69 -0.84
C PHE A 243 -1.85 10.42 -1.14
N ALA A 244 -1.36 10.90 -2.28
CA ALA A 244 0.02 10.78 -2.71
C ALA A 244 1.00 11.35 -1.66
N VAL A 245 0.80 12.58 -1.20
CA VAL A 245 1.70 13.18 -0.20
C VAL A 245 1.62 12.43 1.13
N LEU A 246 0.43 12.05 1.59
CA LEU A 246 0.28 11.30 2.85
C LEU A 246 0.90 9.89 2.78
N SER A 247 1.04 9.31 1.60
CA SER A 247 1.70 8.01 1.42
C SER A 247 3.20 8.04 1.74
N TYR A 248 3.82 9.23 1.81
CA TYR A 248 5.21 9.35 2.30
C TYR A 248 5.37 9.05 3.80
N ILE A 249 4.29 8.94 4.56
CA ILE A 249 4.35 8.54 5.98
C ILE A 249 4.96 7.14 6.11
N GLU A 250 4.62 6.21 5.19
CA GLU A 250 5.17 4.84 5.22
C GLU A 250 6.70 4.82 5.10
N PRO A 251 7.34 5.38 4.05
CA PRO A 251 8.79 5.42 3.96
C PRO A 251 9.47 6.10 5.16
N ILE A 252 8.84 7.14 5.73
CA ILE A 252 9.37 7.80 6.93
C ILE A 252 9.36 6.83 8.12
N LEU A 253 8.27 6.09 8.32
CA LEU A 253 8.18 5.10 9.39
C LEU A 253 9.18 3.96 9.17
N LEU A 254 9.37 3.49 7.92
CA LEU A 254 10.39 2.49 7.61
C LEU A 254 11.79 2.98 7.93
N PHE A 255 12.10 4.24 7.63
CA PHE A 255 13.37 4.87 8.00
C PHE A 255 13.54 4.91 9.52
N LEU A 256 12.52 5.34 10.28
CA LEU A 256 12.57 5.37 11.74
C LEU A 256 12.75 3.95 12.33
N ILE A 257 12.08 2.95 11.79
CA ILE A 257 12.27 1.55 12.19
C ILE A 257 13.70 1.10 11.89
N ALA A 258 14.24 1.41 10.72
CA ALA A 258 15.61 1.07 10.37
C ALA A 258 16.63 1.67 11.35
N VAL A 259 16.43 2.92 11.75
CA VAL A 259 17.33 3.61 12.68
C VAL A 259 17.16 3.11 14.12
N PHE A 260 15.91 3.06 14.64
CA PHE A 260 15.67 2.83 16.07
C PHE A 260 15.50 1.36 16.45
N VAL A 261 15.14 0.49 15.49
CA VAL A 261 14.91 -0.94 15.76
C VAL A 261 16.01 -1.80 15.17
N LEU A 262 16.60 -1.39 14.03
CA LEU A 262 17.65 -2.14 13.35
C LEU A 262 19.06 -1.53 13.56
N ASP A 263 19.16 -0.49 14.41
CA ASP A 263 20.42 0.21 14.76
C ASP A 263 21.21 0.73 13.54
N ASN A 264 20.52 1.06 12.45
CA ASN A 264 21.16 1.64 11.28
C ASN A 264 21.65 3.07 11.58
N GLN A 265 22.89 3.37 11.21
CA GLN A 265 23.47 4.69 11.40
C GLN A 265 22.86 5.71 10.44
N ILE A 266 22.46 6.86 10.97
CA ILE A 266 21.99 7.99 10.16
C ILE A 266 23.21 8.65 9.52
N THR A 267 23.16 8.81 8.21
CA THR A 267 24.16 9.54 7.45
C THR A 267 23.72 10.96 7.17
N THR A 268 24.68 11.84 6.84
CA THR A 268 24.34 13.23 6.44
C THR A 268 23.48 13.25 5.18
N SER A 269 23.61 12.26 4.32
CA SER A 269 22.81 12.10 3.09
C SER A 269 21.32 11.90 3.39
N ASP A 270 21.00 11.15 4.45
CA ASP A 270 19.61 10.87 4.83
C ASP A 270 18.82 12.16 5.15
N TYR A 271 19.46 13.17 5.72
CA TYR A 271 18.80 14.45 5.98
C TYR A 271 18.35 15.14 4.68
N PHE A 272 19.14 15.10 3.61
CA PHE A 272 18.77 15.72 2.34
C PHE A 272 17.62 15.00 1.64
N THR A 273 17.41 13.72 1.90
CA THR A 273 16.27 12.94 1.43
C THR A 273 15.02 13.19 2.29
N TYR A 274 15.12 12.94 3.59
CA TYR A 274 13.94 12.87 4.45
C TYR A 274 13.43 14.23 4.92
N VAL A 275 14.29 15.24 5.14
CA VAL A 275 13.83 16.56 5.59
C VAL A 275 12.89 17.24 4.58
N PRO A 276 13.17 17.27 3.26
CA PRO A 276 12.24 17.80 2.28
C PRO A 276 10.91 17.03 2.24
N ILE A 277 10.95 15.69 2.39
CA ILE A 277 9.74 14.86 2.43
C ILE A 277 8.91 15.18 3.69
N TRP A 278 9.53 15.31 4.85
CA TRP A 278 8.84 15.72 6.08
C TRP A 278 8.21 17.11 5.97
N LEU A 279 8.95 18.06 5.39
CA LEU A 279 8.41 19.40 5.13
C LEU A 279 7.20 19.35 4.19
N SER A 280 7.20 18.47 3.19
CA SER A 280 6.05 18.30 2.31
C SER A 280 4.78 17.85 3.05
N LEU A 281 4.92 16.95 4.02
CA LEU A 281 3.81 16.49 4.88
C LEU A 281 3.29 17.60 5.79
N ILE A 282 4.21 18.40 6.39
CA ILE A 282 3.85 19.55 7.22
C ILE A 282 3.07 20.58 6.40
N VAL A 283 3.52 20.88 5.18
CA VAL A 283 2.86 21.83 4.27
C VAL A 283 1.43 21.39 3.91
N ILE A 284 1.21 20.10 3.62
CA ILE A 284 -0.13 19.55 3.40
C ILE A 284 -0.98 19.59 4.68
N GLY A 285 -0.38 19.29 5.82
CA GLY A 285 -1.06 19.39 7.11
C GLY A 285 -1.56 20.82 7.40
N ILE A 286 -0.74 21.82 7.14
CA ILE A 286 -1.10 23.25 7.27
C ILE A 286 -2.26 23.61 6.33
N GLU A 287 -2.22 23.17 5.06
CA GLU A 287 -3.33 23.41 4.13
C GLU A 287 -4.64 22.85 4.67
N GLY A 288 -4.60 21.63 5.21
CA GLY A 288 -5.78 21.00 5.81
C GLY A 288 -6.38 21.82 6.96
N LEU A 289 -5.53 22.41 7.80
CA LEU A 289 -5.95 23.28 8.90
C LEU A 289 -6.51 24.62 8.39
N LEU A 290 -5.86 25.27 7.43
CA LEU A 290 -6.31 26.53 6.85
C LEU A 290 -7.65 26.41 6.14
N ASN A 291 -7.87 25.33 5.39
CA ASN A 291 -9.13 25.07 4.71
C ASN A 291 -10.28 24.74 5.66
N LYS A 292 -9.99 24.14 6.83
CA LYS A 292 -10.99 23.92 7.88
C LYS A 292 -11.50 25.23 8.46
N ASN A 293 -10.63 26.24 8.60
CA ASN A 293 -10.99 27.56 9.14
C ASN A 293 -11.71 28.46 8.12
N LYS A 294 -11.70 28.15 6.81
CA LYS A 294 -12.45 28.89 5.78
C LYS A 294 -13.91 28.43 5.63
N VAL A 295 -14.30 27.35 6.32
CA VAL A 295 -15.64 26.74 6.22
C VAL A 295 -16.42 26.90 7.55
N LEU A 296 -15.82 27.52 8.58
CA LEU A 296 -16.48 28.05 9.77
C LEU A 296 -16.75 29.55 9.58
#